data_7260b23cfe47354cf2be915478ab5510
#
_entry.id   7260b23cfe47354cf2be915478ab5510
#
_cell.length_a   1.000
_cell.length_b   1.000
_cell.length_c   1.000
_cell.angle_alpha   90.00
_cell.angle_beta   90.00
_cell.angle_gamma   90.00
#
_symmetry.space_group_name_H-M   'P 1'
#
loop_
_entity.id
_entity.type
_entity.pdbx_description
1 polymer ?
#
loop_
_entity_poly.entity_id
_entity_poly.type
_entity_poly.pdbx_seq_one_letter_code
_entity_poly.pdbx_strand_id
1 'polypeptide(L)'
;MMIHEITELAGKYKARKRIGRGHGSGTGKQAGRGHKGAGSRSGYSRRISFEGGQMPYFRRMPKFGFTNTNFRTLFWTVNLRDLLQADAFKTGGKVDQASLIAAGLVRDDTRDVKILGAMPEGQDSVGVKFEIEVHRVTETVRKLVTDAGGSVNETGTRRDRVRGVDRNSEDRRPKNQTKKAKRRDWQQKKAEAAARGEVLKKK
;
A
#
# COMPACT_ATOMS: atom_id res chain seq x y z
N MET A 1 -16.20 20.92 -34.41
CA MET A 1 -15.75 19.53 -34.40
C MET A 1 -16.93 18.65 -34.78
N MET A 2 -16.81 17.91 -35.89
CA MET A 2 -17.87 17.03 -36.39
C MET A 2 -17.76 15.64 -35.76
N ILE A 3 -18.87 14.88 -35.68
CA ILE A 3 -18.92 13.57 -35.03
C ILE A 3 -17.88 12.58 -35.60
N HIS A 4 -17.61 12.66 -36.93
CA HIS A 4 -16.61 11.80 -37.57
C HIS A 4 -15.18 12.10 -37.10
N GLU A 5 -14.84 13.37 -36.83
CA GLU A 5 -13.52 13.76 -36.26
C GLU A 5 -13.30 13.21 -34.88
N ILE A 6 -14.36 13.19 -34.05
CA ILE A 6 -14.32 12.59 -32.71
C ILE A 6 -14.11 11.07 -32.76
N THR A 7 -14.76 10.42 -33.75
CA THR A 7 -14.65 8.97 -33.95
C THR A 7 -13.24 8.54 -34.37
N GLU A 8 -12.52 9.38 -35.13
CA GLU A 8 -11.12 9.13 -35.46
C GLU A 8 -10.20 9.19 -34.23
N LEU A 9 -10.42 10.17 -33.36
CA LEU A 9 -9.67 10.31 -32.09
C LEU A 9 -9.98 9.17 -31.10
N ALA A 10 -11.22 8.73 -31.01
CA ALA A 10 -11.66 7.66 -30.10
C ALA A 10 -11.22 6.25 -30.54
N GLY A 11 -10.72 6.10 -31.75
CA GLY A 11 -10.37 4.81 -32.35
C GLY A 11 -11.57 3.98 -32.78
N LYS A 12 -11.31 2.97 -33.57
CA LYS A 12 -12.36 2.13 -34.16
C LYS A 12 -12.87 1.08 -33.14
N TYR A 13 -14.17 1.07 -32.91
CA TYR A 13 -14.81 0.07 -32.06
C TYR A 13 -14.56 -1.34 -32.62
N LYS A 14 -13.89 -2.20 -31.86
CA LYS A 14 -13.63 -3.58 -32.26
C LYS A 14 -14.90 -4.40 -32.17
N ALA A 15 -15.46 -4.84 -33.29
CA ALA A 15 -16.65 -5.67 -33.31
C ALA A 15 -16.43 -6.99 -32.50
N ARG A 16 -17.42 -7.37 -31.71
CA ARG A 16 -17.39 -8.63 -30.95
C ARG A 16 -17.36 -9.83 -31.90
N LYS A 17 -16.34 -10.68 -31.77
CA LYS A 17 -16.24 -11.92 -32.57
C LYS A 17 -17.36 -12.89 -32.17
N ARG A 18 -18.20 -13.25 -33.14
CA ARG A 18 -19.29 -14.22 -33.01
C ARG A 18 -18.79 -15.59 -33.44
N ILE A 19 -18.72 -16.55 -32.55
CA ILE A 19 -18.27 -17.92 -32.80
C ILE A 19 -19.44 -18.85 -33.09
N GLY A 20 -19.20 -19.98 -33.80
CA GLY A 20 -20.26 -20.92 -34.15
C GLY A 20 -21.26 -20.41 -35.21
N ARG A 21 -20.84 -19.55 -36.17
CA ARG A 21 -21.70 -18.93 -37.20
C ARG A 21 -21.25 -19.29 -38.63
N GLY A 22 -21.16 -20.58 -38.89
CA GLY A 22 -20.85 -21.13 -40.22
C GLY A 22 -19.36 -21.36 -40.46
N HIS A 23 -19.09 -22.18 -41.48
CA HIS A 23 -17.71 -22.60 -41.80
C HIS A 23 -16.86 -21.42 -42.34
N GLY A 24 -17.45 -20.53 -43.12
CA GLY A 24 -16.75 -19.37 -43.67
C GLY A 24 -16.21 -18.38 -42.63
N SER A 25 -16.70 -18.43 -41.37
CA SER A 25 -16.22 -17.56 -40.29
C SER A 25 -14.86 -18.01 -39.70
N GLY A 26 -14.34 -19.18 -40.12
CA GLY A 26 -13.15 -19.79 -39.50
C GLY A 26 -13.32 -20.31 -38.07
N THR A 27 -14.45 -20.02 -37.44
CA THR A 27 -14.78 -20.45 -36.07
C THR A 27 -16.16 -21.08 -36.01
N GLY A 28 -16.59 -21.72 -37.10
CA GLY A 28 -17.84 -22.49 -37.19
C GLY A 28 -17.77 -23.82 -36.46
N LYS A 29 -18.79 -24.69 -36.67
CA LYS A 29 -18.94 -26.06 -36.13
C LYS A 29 -18.67 -26.13 -34.61
N GLN A 30 -17.40 -26.30 -34.19
CA GLN A 30 -17.04 -26.52 -32.80
C GLN A 30 -16.56 -25.27 -32.06
N ALA A 31 -16.61 -24.12 -32.71
CA ALA A 31 -16.30 -22.83 -32.10
C ALA A 31 -14.91 -22.75 -31.43
N GLY A 32 -13.92 -23.56 -31.90
CA GLY A 32 -12.59 -23.62 -31.33
C GLY A 32 -12.44 -24.48 -30.07
N ARG A 33 -13.50 -25.20 -29.65
CA ARG A 33 -13.46 -26.06 -28.43
C ARG A 33 -13.02 -27.50 -28.68
N GLY A 34 -12.88 -27.92 -29.92
CA GLY A 34 -12.56 -29.30 -30.27
C GLY A 34 -13.73 -30.27 -30.07
N HIS A 35 -13.43 -31.59 -30.02
CA HIS A 35 -14.41 -32.63 -29.82
C HIS A 35 -14.45 -33.09 -28.34
N LYS A 36 -15.62 -33.50 -27.88
CA LYS A 36 -15.95 -34.30 -26.68
C LYS A 36 -15.19 -34.08 -25.35
N GLY A 37 -14.05 -33.49 -25.22
CA GLY A 37 -13.32 -33.34 -23.96
C GLY A 37 -14.03 -32.47 -22.90
N ALA A 38 -13.53 -32.44 -21.70
CA ALA A 38 -14.01 -31.59 -20.62
C ALA A 38 -14.03 -30.11 -20.98
N GLY A 39 -13.04 -29.65 -21.77
CA GLY A 39 -12.95 -28.26 -22.27
C GLY A 39 -14.05 -27.84 -23.23
N SER A 40 -14.77 -28.81 -23.86
CA SER A 40 -15.90 -28.52 -24.75
C SER A 40 -17.23 -28.35 -24.00
N ARG A 41 -17.29 -28.67 -22.70
CA ARG A 41 -18.51 -28.60 -21.87
C ARG A 41 -18.72 -27.18 -21.33
N SER A 42 -19.95 -26.92 -20.93
CA SER A 42 -20.32 -25.71 -20.24
C SER A 42 -19.68 -25.69 -18.83
N GLY A 43 -19.25 -24.51 -18.35
CA GLY A 43 -18.67 -24.35 -17.02
C GLY A 43 -17.25 -24.89 -16.84
N TYR A 44 -16.58 -25.37 -17.90
CA TYR A 44 -15.19 -25.80 -17.80
C TYR A 44 -14.25 -24.63 -17.56
N SER A 45 -13.45 -24.72 -16.52
CA SER A 45 -12.30 -23.86 -16.32
C SER A 45 -11.02 -24.72 -16.19
N ARG A 46 -9.97 -24.33 -16.90
CA ARG A 46 -8.70 -25.05 -16.86
C ARG A 46 -8.02 -24.79 -15.52
N ARG A 47 -7.73 -25.85 -14.78
CA ARG A 47 -6.88 -25.72 -13.57
C ARG A 47 -5.46 -25.39 -14.00
N ILE A 48 -4.93 -24.28 -13.51
CA ILE A 48 -3.53 -23.91 -13.70
C ILE A 48 -2.65 -25.00 -13.05
N SER A 49 -1.61 -25.41 -13.76
CA SER A 49 -0.65 -26.42 -13.27
C SER A 49 -1.20 -27.85 -13.07
N PHE A 50 -2.28 -28.23 -13.80
CA PHE A 50 -2.72 -29.62 -13.83
C PHE A 50 -1.82 -30.46 -14.76
N GLU A 51 -1.21 -31.51 -14.23
CA GLU A 51 -0.25 -32.39 -14.90
C GLU A 51 -0.83 -33.79 -15.15
N GLY A 52 -2.08 -33.91 -15.57
CA GLY A 52 -2.70 -35.18 -15.96
C GLY A 52 -2.87 -36.20 -14.82
N GLY A 53 -2.84 -35.80 -13.57
CA GLY A 53 -2.94 -36.67 -12.38
C GLY A 53 -1.61 -36.84 -11.63
N GLN A 54 -0.50 -36.52 -12.26
CA GLN A 54 0.79 -36.38 -11.58
C GLN A 54 0.72 -35.25 -10.55
N MET A 55 1.47 -35.38 -9.44
CA MET A 55 1.56 -34.33 -8.44
C MET A 55 2.07 -33.03 -9.08
N PRO A 56 1.31 -31.92 -9.03
CA PRO A 56 1.69 -30.66 -9.66
C PRO A 56 3.05 -30.17 -9.19
N TYR A 57 3.83 -29.58 -10.10
CA TYR A 57 5.18 -29.12 -9.88
C TYR A 57 5.34 -28.24 -8.63
N PHE A 58 4.44 -27.28 -8.41
CA PHE A 58 4.50 -26.40 -7.23
C PHE A 58 4.33 -27.14 -5.90
N ARG A 59 3.73 -28.34 -5.87
CA ARG A 59 3.62 -29.19 -4.68
C ARG A 59 4.85 -30.06 -4.44
N ARG A 60 5.66 -30.30 -5.47
CA ARG A 60 6.92 -31.04 -5.37
C ARG A 60 8.05 -30.18 -4.84
N MET A 61 7.94 -28.84 -4.99
CA MET A 61 8.94 -27.92 -4.49
C MET A 61 8.87 -27.81 -2.96
N PRO A 62 10.02 -27.79 -2.28
CA PRO A 62 10.05 -27.56 -0.83
C PRO A 62 9.54 -26.16 -0.52
N LYS A 63 8.83 -26.01 0.60
CA LYS A 63 8.41 -24.69 1.10
C LYS A 63 9.64 -23.93 1.55
N PHE A 64 9.81 -22.73 1.03
CA PHE A 64 10.92 -21.86 1.36
C PHE A 64 10.41 -20.58 2.04
N GLY A 65 11.02 -20.23 3.18
CA GLY A 65 10.74 -19.00 3.92
C GLY A 65 9.37 -18.98 4.62
N PHE A 66 9.01 -17.79 5.07
CA PHE A 66 7.71 -17.50 5.68
C PHE A 66 7.21 -16.12 5.23
N THR A 67 5.92 -15.90 5.34
CA THR A 67 5.30 -14.61 5.04
C THR A 67 4.64 -14.02 6.27
N ASN A 68 4.77 -12.71 6.44
CA ASN A 68 4.16 -11.95 7.52
C ASN A 68 2.87 -11.22 7.06
N THR A 69 2.28 -11.66 5.96
CA THR A 69 1.13 -11.00 5.31
C THR A 69 -0.05 -10.82 6.26
N ASN A 70 -0.36 -11.83 7.10
CA ASN A 70 -1.48 -11.80 8.05
C ASN A 70 -1.33 -10.72 9.15
N PHE A 71 -0.10 -10.27 9.41
CA PHE A 71 0.21 -9.27 10.44
C PHE A 71 0.61 -7.92 9.84
N ARG A 72 0.45 -7.76 8.53
CA ARG A 72 0.77 -6.53 7.82
C ARG A 72 -0.26 -5.45 8.17
N THR A 73 0.20 -4.29 8.60
CA THR A 73 -0.65 -3.11 8.75
C THR A 73 -0.87 -2.50 7.37
N LEU A 74 -2.11 -2.39 6.97
CA LEU A 74 -2.51 -1.74 5.71
C LEU A 74 -2.89 -0.30 6.01
N PHE A 75 -2.43 0.62 5.16
CA PHE A 75 -2.71 2.04 5.27
C PHE A 75 -3.44 2.53 4.02
N TRP A 76 -4.29 3.53 4.20
CA TRP A 76 -4.63 4.47 3.14
C TRP A 76 -3.46 5.43 2.99
N THR A 77 -2.87 5.47 1.81
CA THR A 77 -1.70 6.33 1.55
C THR A 77 -2.13 7.56 0.74
N VAL A 78 -1.77 8.72 1.23
CA VAL A 78 -2.02 10.01 0.58
C VAL A 78 -0.68 10.70 0.38
N ASN A 79 -0.40 11.23 -0.81
CA ASN A 79 0.81 11.98 -1.08
C ASN A 79 0.62 13.47 -0.80
N LEU A 80 1.69 14.18 -0.46
CA LEU A 80 1.66 15.64 -0.34
C LEU A 80 1.19 16.31 -1.63
N ARG A 81 1.57 15.76 -2.79
CA ARG A 81 1.08 16.21 -4.09
C ARG A 81 -0.44 16.24 -4.16
N ASP A 82 -1.09 15.18 -3.70
CA ASP A 82 -2.53 15.03 -3.77
C ASP A 82 -3.24 16.01 -2.80
N LEU A 83 -2.62 16.29 -1.64
CA LEU A 83 -3.06 17.30 -0.70
C LEU A 83 -2.99 18.72 -1.29
N LEU A 84 -1.86 19.07 -1.92
CA LEU A 84 -1.66 20.38 -2.53
C LEU A 84 -2.59 20.66 -3.73
N GLN A 85 -2.98 19.59 -4.45
CA GLN A 85 -3.90 19.66 -5.58
C GLN A 85 -5.37 19.73 -5.16
N ALA A 86 -5.73 19.22 -3.99
CA ALA A 86 -7.09 19.20 -3.51
C ALA A 86 -7.56 20.62 -3.11
N ASP A 87 -8.71 21.04 -3.63
CA ASP A 87 -9.26 22.40 -3.39
C ASP A 87 -9.45 22.69 -1.90
N ALA A 88 -9.80 21.68 -1.11
CA ALA A 88 -10.01 21.80 0.33
C ALA A 88 -8.74 22.19 1.12
N PHE A 89 -7.56 21.90 0.58
CA PHE A 89 -6.28 22.11 1.28
C PHE A 89 -5.36 23.14 0.62
N LYS A 90 -5.79 23.81 -0.45
CA LYS A 90 -5.00 24.84 -1.14
C LYS A 90 -4.58 26.01 -0.24
N THR A 91 -5.38 26.35 0.72
CA THR A 91 -5.12 27.44 1.68
C THR A 91 -4.43 26.94 2.96
N GLY A 92 -4.18 25.65 3.06
CA GLY A 92 -3.68 25.01 4.28
C GLY A 92 -4.80 24.63 5.25
N GLY A 93 -4.41 24.33 6.48
CA GLY A 93 -5.35 24.03 7.57
C GLY A 93 -5.13 22.65 8.18
N LYS A 94 -6.14 22.18 8.90
CA LYS A 94 -6.08 20.91 9.62
C LYS A 94 -6.32 19.74 8.67
N VAL A 95 -5.37 18.78 8.68
CA VAL A 95 -5.41 17.56 7.90
C VAL A 95 -5.59 16.38 8.86
N ASP A 96 -6.82 15.96 9.05
CA ASP A 96 -7.19 14.77 9.81
C ASP A 96 -7.88 13.73 8.92
N GLN A 97 -8.14 12.53 9.43
CA GLN A 97 -8.77 11.47 8.66
C GLN A 97 -10.15 11.87 8.12
N ALA A 98 -10.95 12.62 8.90
CA ALA A 98 -12.28 13.05 8.50
C ALA A 98 -12.21 14.06 7.35
N SER A 99 -11.29 15.03 7.41
CA SER A 99 -11.09 16.01 6.34
C SER A 99 -10.60 15.38 5.04
N LEU A 100 -9.75 14.34 5.14
CA LEU A 100 -9.28 13.58 3.97
C LEU A 100 -10.39 12.75 3.30
N ILE A 101 -11.33 12.21 4.09
CA ILE A 101 -12.53 11.52 3.56
C ILE A 101 -13.46 12.54 2.89
N ALA A 102 -13.70 13.69 3.53
CA ALA A 102 -14.54 14.75 2.97
C ALA A 102 -13.97 15.31 1.66
N ALA A 103 -12.66 15.42 1.54
CA ALA A 103 -11.97 15.83 0.32
C ALA A 103 -11.89 14.69 -0.77
N GLY A 104 -12.36 13.48 -0.47
CA GLY A 104 -12.32 12.34 -1.38
C GLY A 104 -10.94 11.72 -1.63
N LEU A 105 -9.93 12.11 -0.85
CA LEU A 105 -8.57 11.55 -0.94
C LEU A 105 -8.44 10.19 -0.28
N VAL A 106 -9.31 9.90 0.69
CA VAL A 106 -9.41 8.62 1.39
C VAL A 106 -10.84 8.13 1.27
N ARG A 107 -11.01 6.83 1.04
CA ARG A 107 -12.32 6.24 0.80
C ARG A 107 -13.18 6.14 2.06
N ASP A 108 -12.59 5.65 3.15
CA ASP A 108 -13.27 5.31 4.39
C ASP A 108 -12.29 5.31 5.58
N ASP A 109 -12.82 5.07 6.78
CA ASP A 109 -12.09 5.00 8.04
C ASP A 109 -11.61 3.60 8.43
N THR A 110 -11.81 2.59 7.57
CA THR A 110 -11.50 1.18 7.87
C THR A 110 -10.00 0.91 8.03
N ARG A 111 -9.15 1.80 7.54
CA ARG A 111 -7.70 1.68 7.61
C ARG A 111 -7.06 2.96 8.14
N ASP A 112 -5.95 2.77 8.81
CA ASP A 112 -5.10 3.87 9.26
C ASP A 112 -4.58 4.68 8.07
N VAL A 113 -4.46 6.00 8.21
CA VAL A 113 -3.95 6.90 7.16
C VAL A 113 -2.46 7.12 7.33
N LYS A 114 -1.75 7.14 6.19
CA LYS A 114 -0.32 7.45 6.13
C LYS A 114 -0.05 8.50 5.05
N ILE A 115 0.62 9.60 5.41
CA ILE A 115 1.02 10.64 4.46
C ILE A 115 2.45 10.38 3.97
N LEU A 116 2.62 10.46 2.65
CA LEU A 116 3.86 10.23 1.93
C LEU A 116 4.38 11.54 1.29
N GLY A 117 5.71 11.64 1.16
CA GLY A 117 6.39 12.86 0.75
C GLY A 117 6.56 13.06 -0.76
N ALA A 118 5.76 12.39 -1.61
CA ALA A 118 5.82 12.69 -3.03
C ALA A 118 5.25 14.10 -3.29
N MET A 119 6.08 14.96 -3.89
CA MET A 119 5.75 16.33 -4.27
C MET A 119 5.34 16.41 -5.74
N PRO A 120 4.65 17.49 -6.17
CA PRO A 120 4.44 17.80 -7.59
C PRO A 120 5.77 18.02 -8.30
N GLU A 121 5.82 17.75 -9.60
CA GLU A 121 7.01 18.00 -10.42
C GLU A 121 7.39 19.48 -10.39
N GLY A 122 8.67 19.76 -10.10
CA GLY A 122 9.22 21.12 -10.04
C GLY A 122 8.95 21.89 -8.74
N GLN A 123 8.39 21.26 -7.71
CA GLN A 123 8.21 21.86 -6.37
C GLN A 123 8.98 21.07 -5.32
N ASP A 124 9.91 21.71 -4.63
CA ASP A 124 10.71 21.10 -3.56
C ASP A 124 10.25 21.54 -2.16
N SER A 125 9.33 22.49 -2.06
CA SER A 125 8.84 23.02 -0.80
C SER A 125 7.32 23.14 -0.75
N VAL A 126 6.77 22.96 0.44
CA VAL A 126 5.35 23.16 0.74
C VAL A 126 5.14 24.64 1.08
N GLY A 127 4.48 25.40 0.19
CA GLY A 127 4.23 26.83 0.39
C GLY A 127 3.09 27.15 1.37
N VAL A 128 2.47 26.14 1.98
CA VAL A 128 1.26 26.26 2.77
C VAL A 128 1.44 25.59 4.14
N LYS A 129 0.89 26.21 5.19
CA LYS A 129 0.95 25.66 6.55
C LYS A 129 -0.11 24.60 6.77
N PHE A 130 0.31 23.40 7.13
CA PHE A 130 -0.57 22.28 7.49
C PHE A 130 -0.43 21.92 8.97
N GLU A 131 -1.55 21.63 9.59
CA GLU A 131 -1.63 20.97 10.89
C GLU A 131 -2.06 19.53 10.66
N ILE A 132 -1.09 18.61 10.63
CA ILE A 132 -1.33 17.21 10.27
C ILE A 132 -1.57 16.39 11.53
N GLU A 133 -2.77 15.78 11.63
CA GLU A 133 -3.13 14.86 12.70
C GLU A 133 -3.59 13.51 12.10
N VAL A 134 -2.63 12.61 11.84
CA VAL A 134 -2.88 11.32 11.20
C VAL A 134 -2.13 10.20 11.91
N HIS A 135 -2.44 8.95 11.54
CA HIS A 135 -1.83 7.78 12.18
C HIS A 135 -0.32 7.67 11.94
N ARG A 136 0.14 8.02 10.74
CA ARG A 136 1.55 7.93 10.39
C ARG A 136 1.96 8.95 9.33
N VAL A 137 3.16 9.46 9.46
CA VAL A 137 3.76 10.40 8.51
C VAL A 137 5.19 9.92 8.18
N THR A 138 5.65 10.12 6.95
CA THR A 138 7.05 9.86 6.59
C THR A 138 7.94 10.99 7.08
N GLU A 139 9.20 10.68 7.29
CA GLU A 139 10.18 11.65 7.79
C GLU A 139 10.38 12.84 6.85
N THR A 140 10.32 12.59 5.55
CA THR A 140 10.34 13.63 4.51
C THR A 140 9.19 14.63 4.67
N VAL A 141 7.94 14.13 4.87
CA VAL A 141 6.77 14.99 5.09
C VAL A 141 6.92 15.80 6.36
N ARG A 142 7.41 15.19 7.43
CA ARG A 142 7.63 15.87 8.70
C ARG A 142 8.58 17.06 8.51
N LYS A 143 9.69 16.87 7.81
CA LYS A 143 10.63 17.95 7.49
C LYS A 143 9.97 19.05 6.65
N LEU A 144 9.38 18.69 5.51
CA LEU A 144 8.75 19.64 4.59
C LEU A 144 7.64 20.49 5.25
N VAL A 145 6.82 19.87 6.10
CA VAL A 145 5.74 20.56 6.81
C VAL A 145 6.29 21.45 7.94
N THR A 146 7.31 20.99 8.67
CA THR A 146 7.97 21.80 9.71
C THR A 146 8.68 23.01 9.10
N ASP A 147 9.37 22.83 7.97
CA ASP A 147 10.06 23.90 7.24
C ASP A 147 9.06 24.95 6.70
N ALA A 148 7.84 24.52 6.34
CA ALA A 148 6.73 25.42 5.98
C ALA A 148 6.04 26.09 7.19
N GLY A 149 6.49 25.81 8.42
CA GLY A 149 5.93 26.34 9.66
C GLY A 149 4.61 25.68 10.09
N GLY A 150 4.34 24.47 9.61
CA GLY A 150 3.22 23.63 10.05
C GLY A 150 3.57 22.73 11.24
N SER A 151 2.60 21.96 11.72
CA SER A 151 2.76 21.01 12.81
C SER A 151 2.36 19.59 12.39
N VAL A 152 3.04 18.58 12.96
CA VAL A 152 2.77 17.17 12.68
C VAL A 152 2.57 16.41 13.99
N ASN A 153 1.38 15.88 14.19
CA ASN A 153 1.02 15.03 15.32
C ASN A 153 0.64 13.61 14.83
N GLU A 154 1.43 12.60 15.17
CA GLU A 154 1.14 11.22 14.83
C GLU A 154 0.35 10.53 15.93
N THR A 155 -0.88 10.13 15.67
CA THR A 155 -1.74 9.39 16.64
C THR A 155 -1.32 7.93 16.80
N GLY A 156 -0.48 7.42 15.90
CA GLY A 156 -0.01 6.03 15.89
C GLY A 156 -1.09 5.02 15.52
N THR A 157 -0.65 3.82 15.15
CA THR A 157 -1.54 2.70 14.82
C THR A 157 -1.94 1.93 16.08
N ARG A 158 -2.97 1.05 15.99
CA ARG A 158 -3.29 0.10 17.08
C ARG A 158 -2.07 -0.68 17.54
N ARG A 159 -1.20 -1.08 16.62
CA ARG A 159 0.03 -1.82 16.92
C ARG A 159 1.02 -0.97 17.72
N ASP A 160 1.14 0.30 17.39
CA ASP A 160 2.01 1.24 18.09
C ASP A 160 1.49 1.46 19.53
N ARG A 161 0.16 1.64 19.69
CA ARG A 161 -0.48 1.76 21.01
C ARG A 161 -0.26 0.55 21.90
N VAL A 162 -0.44 -0.67 21.38
CA VAL A 162 -0.20 -1.93 22.13
C VAL A 162 1.26 -2.07 22.53
N ARG A 163 2.20 -1.61 21.69
CA ARG A 163 3.64 -1.65 21.98
C ARG A 163 4.12 -0.46 22.82
N GLY A 164 3.25 0.51 23.06
CA GLY A 164 3.62 1.74 23.75
C GLY A 164 4.66 2.57 23.00
N VAL A 165 4.55 2.61 21.67
CA VAL A 165 5.42 3.45 20.83
C VAL A 165 4.80 4.82 20.75
N ASP A 166 5.50 5.82 21.25
CA ASP A 166 5.18 7.21 21.04
C ASP A 166 5.84 7.70 19.74
N ARG A 167 5.03 8.08 18.75
CA ARG A 167 5.50 8.50 17.42
C ARG A 167 6.00 9.94 17.39
N ASN A 168 5.60 10.74 18.37
CA ASN A 168 6.00 12.13 18.49
C ASN A 168 7.29 12.31 19.30
N SER A 169 7.72 11.27 20.05
CA SER A 169 9.00 11.27 20.75
C SER A 169 10.18 11.00 19.81
N GLU A 170 11.35 11.53 20.16
CA GLU A 170 12.59 11.30 19.40
C GLU A 170 12.97 9.82 19.39
N ASP A 171 12.78 9.13 20.50
CA ASP A 171 13.19 7.73 20.68
C ASP A 171 12.39 6.74 19.83
N ARG A 172 11.11 6.97 19.61
CA ARG A 172 10.16 6.08 18.89
C ARG A 172 10.28 4.60 19.27
N ARG A 173 10.85 4.31 20.43
CA ARG A 173 11.09 2.95 20.93
C ARG A 173 9.86 2.39 21.64
N PRO A 174 9.54 1.08 21.43
CA PRO A 174 8.43 0.47 22.13
C PRO A 174 8.71 0.39 23.64
N LYS A 175 7.84 0.97 24.46
CA LYS A 175 7.91 0.88 25.92
C LYS A 175 7.59 -0.55 26.41
N ASN A 176 6.63 -1.22 25.74
CA ASN A 176 6.24 -2.60 26.02
C ASN A 176 7.10 -3.59 25.21
N GLN A 177 8.33 -3.76 25.63
CA GLN A 177 9.25 -4.67 24.99
C GLN A 177 9.09 -6.11 25.48
N THR A 178 9.25 -7.08 24.57
CA THR A 178 9.33 -8.50 24.93
C THR A 178 10.60 -8.76 25.77
N LYS A 179 10.59 -9.82 26.60
CA LYS A 179 11.78 -10.23 27.38
C LYS A 179 13.05 -10.33 26.53
N LYS A 180 12.92 -10.82 25.29
CA LYS A 180 14.03 -10.96 24.33
C LYS A 180 14.58 -9.58 23.89
N ALA A 181 13.70 -8.63 23.60
CA ALA A 181 14.09 -7.27 23.21
C ALA A 181 14.78 -6.54 24.38
N LYS A 182 14.19 -6.61 25.59
CA LYS A 182 14.80 -6.05 26.80
C LYS A 182 16.20 -6.62 27.08
N ARG A 183 16.39 -7.94 26.82
CA ARG A 183 17.71 -8.58 26.97
C ARG A 183 18.73 -8.06 25.95
N ARG A 184 18.31 -7.85 24.70
CA ARG A 184 19.18 -7.28 23.65
C ARG A 184 19.58 -5.85 23.96
N ASP A 185 18.63 -5.00 24.32
CA ASP A 185 18.90 -3.60 24.70
C ASP A 185 19.84 -3.51 25.90
N TRP A 186 19.65 -4.40 26.87
CA TRP A 186 20.55 -4.47 28.04
C TRP A 186 21.97 -4.91 27.62
N GLN A 187 22.11 -5.87 26.72
CA GLN A 187 23.40 -6.30 26.19
C GLN A 187 24.11 -5.18 25.42
N GLN A 188 23.38 -4.41 24.60
CA GLN A 188 23.91 -3.25 23.89
C GLN A 188 24.39 -2.18 24.86
N LYS A 189 23.55 -1.79 25.84
CA LYS A 189 23.92 -0.82 26.88
C LYS A 189 25.14 -1.27 27.68
N LYS A 190 25.24 -2.58 27.98
CA LYS A 190 26.42 -3.13 28.65
C LYS A 190 27.67 -3.05 27.80
N ALA A 191 27.58 -3.31 26.48
CA ALA A 191 28.70 -3.18 25.56
C ALA A 191 29.14 -1.72 25.39
N GLU A 192 28.21 -0.79 25.30
CA GLU A 192 28.48 0.65 25.23
C GLU A 192 29.13 1.17 26.52
N ALA A 193 28.66 0.73 27.67
CA ALA A 193 29.25 1.11 28.96
C ALA A 193 30.65 0.53 29.12
N ALA A 194 30.87 -0.72 28.72
CA ALA A 194 32.19 -1.33 28.70
C ALA A 194 33.18 -0.57 27.81
N ALA A 195 32.71 -0.08 26.66
CA ALA A 195 33.51 0.77 25.77
C ALA A 195 33.87 2.13 26.39
N ARG A 196 33.06 2.61 27.36
CA ARG A 196 33.33 3.83 28.15
C ARG A 196 34.09 3.56 29.45
N GLY A 197 34.44 2.30 29.72
CA GLY A 197 35.10 1.90 30.99
C GLY A 197 34.16 1.79 32.20
N GLU A 198 32.84 1.82 31.99
CA GLU A 198 31.84 1.72 33.06
C GLU A 198 31.31 0.29 33.22
N VAL A 199 31.06 -0.13 34.45
CA VAL A 199 30.47 -1.45 34.76
C VAL A 199 28.99 -1.29 35.08
N LEU A 200 28.11 -1.65 34.16
CA LEU A 200 26.67 -1.70 34.41
C LEU A 200 26.28 -2.96 35.20
N LYS A 201 25.74 -2.77 36.39
CA LYS A 201 25.15 -3.85 37.20
C LYS A 201 23.68 -4.04 36.81
N LYS A 202 23.24 -5.29 36.66
CA LYS A 202 21.83 -5.62 36.41
C LYS A 202 21.06 -5.38 37.72
N LYS A 203 20.05 -4.49 37.65
CA LYS A 203 19.03 -4.37 38.70
C LYS A 203 18.05 -5.51 38.66
#